data_70fc63f77f135733a3391e9299d7cb97
#
_entry.id   70fc63f77f135733a3391e9299d7cb97
#
_cell.length_a   1.000
_cell.length_b   1.000
_cell.length_c   1.000
_cell.angle_alpha   90.00
_cell.angle_beta   90.00
_cell.angle_gamma   90.00
#
_symmetry.space_group_name_H-M   'P 1'
#
loop_
_entity.id
_entity.type
_entity.pdbx_description
1 polymer ?
#
loop_
_entity_poly.entity_id
_entity_poly.type
_entity_poly.pdbx_seq_one_letter_code
_entity_poly.pdbx_strand_id
1 'polypeptide(L)'
;YSTHLQNVKTLIKYRNEYFEKTGYYCRITFQLTFLQNNMQELVEIVKLASDLGVDRMKGHHLWTHFKEIENLSFKYSKESIKKWNKIAEKALEAQGKYRRPNGDKITFENIFALQFQEEKEIPENYDCPFLKKELWISATGKISPCCAPDELRNSLGNFGTYPNTSIKQVIKSEIYTDLCENYKQIPLCKTCNMRQPK
;
A
#
# COMPACT_ATOMS: atom_id res chain seq x y z
N TYR A 1 -14.31 -17.70 0.45
CA TYR A 1 -13.37 -17.64 1.58
C TYR A 1 -12.56 -18.92 1.73
N SER A 2 -13.19 -20.11 1.84
CA SER A 2 -12.51 -21.41 2.03
C SER A 2 -11.45 -21.71 0.96
N THR A 3 -11.77 -21.47 -0.31
CA THR A 3 -10.85 -21.68 -1.45
C THR A 3 -9.60 -20.79 -1.35
N HIS A 4 -9.76 -19.51 -1.00
CA HIS A 4 -8.62 -18.59 -0.83
C HIS A 4 -7.73 -19.03 0.33
N LEU A 5 -8.32 -19.43 1.45
CA LEU A 5 -7.56 -19.92 2.59
C LEU A 5 -6.78 -21.20 2.24
N GLN A 6 -7.40 -22.12 1.49
CA GLN A 6 -6.73 -23.34 1.02
C GLN A 6 -5.56 -23.00 0.07
N ASN A 7 -5.72 -22.03 -0.82
CA ASN A 7 -4.66 -21.59 -1.72
C ASN A 7 -3.48 -21.00 -0.95
N VAL A 8 -3.73 -20.20 0.10
CA VAL A 8 -2.67 -19.67 0.96
C VAL A 8 -1.92 -20.80 1.69
N LYS A 9 -2.64 -21.78 2.24
CA LYS A 9 -2.01 -22.95 2.89
C LYS A 9 -1.13 -23.72 1.91
N THR A 10 -1.62 -23.94 0.71
CA THR A 10 -0.89 -24.62 -0.38
C THR A 10 0.36 -23.84 -0.78
N LEU A 11 0.26 -22.51 -0.93
CA LEU A 11 1.40 -21.65 -1.25
C LEU A 11 2.47 -21.72 -0.16
N ILE A 12 2.08 -21.66 1.11
CA ILE A 12 3.01 -21.73 2.25
C ILE A 12 3.70 -23.09 2.29
N LYS A 13 2.96 -24.18 2.03
CA LYS A 13 3.54 -25.53 1.92
C LYS A 13 4.62 -25.58 0.85
N TYR A 14 4.31 -25.15 -0.37
CA TYR A 14 5.30 -25.16 -1.48
C TYR A 14 6.49 -24.23 -1.22
N ARG A 15 6.29 -23.06 -0.59
CA ARG A 15 7.38 -22.18 -0.16
C ARG A 15 8.34 -22.90 0.77
N ASN A 16 7.81 -23.64 1.77
CA ASN A 16 8.63 -24.37 2.73
C ASN A 16 9.40 -25.51 2.07
N GLU A 17 8.74 -26.34 1.26
CA GLU A 17 9.36 -27.40 0.49
C GLU A 17 10.46 -26.89 -0.45
N TYR A 18 10.25 -25.73 -1.09
CA TYR A 18 11.23 -25.10 -1.95
C TYR A 18 12.44 -24.61 -1.14
N PHE A 19 12.19 -23.98 0.00
CA PHE A 19 13.25 -23.52 0.89
C PHE A 19 14.11 -24.69 1.40
N GLU A 20 13.50 -25.80 1.83
CA GLU A 20 14.20 -27.00 2.27
C GLU A 20 15.11 -27.59 1.16
N LYS A 21 14.66 -27.53 -0.09
CA LYS A 21 15.40 -28.08 -1.23
C LYS A 21 16.53 -27.17 -1.75
N THR A 22 16.36 -25.87 -1.64
CA THR A 22 17.21 -24.89 -2.35
C THR A 22 17.94 -23.90 -1.44
N GLY A 23 17.50 -23.76 -0.19
CA GLY A 23 17.95 -22.70 0.72
C GLY A 23 17.42 -21.29 0.39
N TYR A 24 16.64 -21.13 -0.68
CA TYR A 24 16.06 -19.83 -1.07
C TYR A 24 14.69 -19.64 -0.43
N TYR A 25 14.57 -18.61 0.41
CA TYR A 25 13.33 -18.29 1.12
C TYR A 25 12.52 -17.21 0.43
N CYS A 26 11.29 -17.55 0.03
CA CYS A 26 10.33 -16.61 -0.54
C CYS A 26 9.40 -16.08 0.56
N ARG A 27 9.43 -14.77 0.82
CA ARG A 27 8.57 -14.13 1.84
C ARG A 27 7.14 -14.01 1.33
N ILE A 28 6.18 -14.46 2.13
CA ILE A 28 4.75 -14.32 1.88
C ILE A 28 4.21 -13.15 2.70
N THR A 29 3.52 -12.21 2.03
CA THR A 29 2.97 -11.01 2.65
C THR A 29 1.45 -10.97 2.46
N PHE A 30 0.70 -10.77 3.55
CA PHE A 30 -0.68 -10.32 3.47
C PHE A 30 -0.71 -8.81 3.29
N GLN A 31 -1.27 -8.36 2.18
CA GLN A 31 -1.49 -6.95 1.91
C GLN A 31 -2.95 -6.60 2.20
N LEU A 32 -3.16 -5.67 3.11
CA LEU A 32 -4.47 -5.31 3.64
C LEU A 32 -4.79 -3.86 3.29
N THR A 33 -6.03 -3.60 2.86
CA THR A 33 -6.55 -2.23 2.76
C THR A 33 -7.53 -2.00 3.90
N PHE A 34 -7.23 -1.02 4.76
CA PHE A 34 -8.05 -0.68 5.90
C PHE A 34 -9.12 0.33 5.53
N LEU A 35 -10.36 -0.07 5.81
CA LEU A 35 -11.58 0.71 5.64
C LEU A 35 -12.26 0.89 6.99
N GLN A 36 -13.15 1.86 7.08
CA GLN A 36 -13.93 2.12 8.30
C GLN A 36 -14.79 0.92 8.72
N ASN A 37 -15.22 0.10 7.76
CA ASN A 37 -16.08 -1.04 7.98
C ASN A 37 -15.36 -2.39 8.13
N ASN A 38 -14.02 -2.46 7.93
CA ASN A 38 -13.26 -3.72 8.07
C ASN A 38 -12.09 -3.64 9.07
N MET A 39 -11.71 -2.47 9.52
CA MET A 39 -10.52 -2.31 10.39
C MET A 39 -10.60 -3.12 11.69
N GLN A 40 -11.80 -3.40 12.21
CA GLN A 40 -12.03 -4.19 13.41
C GLN A 40 -11.60 -5.66 13.29
N GLU A 41 -11.47 -6.18 12.07
CA GLU A 41 -11.05 -7.55 11.80
C GLU A 41 -9.53 -7.77 11.94
N LEU A 42 -8.76 -6.66 12.08
CA LEU A 42 -7.29 -6.72 12.05
C LEU A 42 -6.70 -7.70 13.05
N VAL A 43 -7.20 -7.74 14.27
CA VAL A 43 -6.67 -8.62 15.34
C VAL A 43 -6.85 -10.10 14.97
N GLU A 44 -8.01 -10.46 14.44
CA GLU A 44 -8.29 -11.84 13.99
C GLU A 44 -7.45 -12.20 12.75
N ILE A 45 -7.21 -11.24 11.86
CA ILE A 45 -6.33 -11.44 10.70
C ILE A 45 -4.88 -11.65 11.16
N VAL A 46 -4.40 -10.95 12.20
CA VAL A 46 -3.06 -11.18 12.78
C VAL A 46 -2.92 -12.61 13.28
N LYS A 47 -3.91 -13.10 14.01
CA LYS A 47 -3.94 -14.48 14.50
C LYS A 47 -3.93 -15.47 13.34
N LEU A 48 -4.84 -15.31 12.38
CA LEU A 48 -4.93 -16.17 11.20
C LEU A 48 -3.62 -16.19 10.41
N ALA A 49 -3.02 -15.03 10.15
CA ALA A 49 -1.77 -14.92 9.41
C ALA A 49 -0.61 -15.59 10.14
N SER A 50 -0.55 -15.45 11.49
CA SER A 50 0.43 -16.13 12.33
C SER A 50 0.26 -17.65 12.29
N ASP A 51 -0.97 -18.15 12.49
CA ASP A 51 -1.28 -19.60 12.48
C ASP A 51 -0.97 -20.25 11.12
N LEU A 52 -1.17 -19.52 10.03
CA LEU A 52 -0.84 -19.97 8.67
C LEU A 52 0.68 -19.96 8.39
N GLY A 53 1.48 -19.19 9.09
CA GLY A 53 2.90 -19.03 8.80
C GLY A 53 3.23 -17.95 7.76
N VAL A 54 2.35 -16.93 7.63
CA VAL A 54 2.61 -15.73 6.82
C VAL A 54 3.73 -14.92 7.47
N ASP A 55 4.65 -14.37 6.67
CA ASP A 55 5.84 -13.69 7.17
C ASP A 55 5.59 -12.25 7.56
N ARG A 56 4.76 -11.56 6.79
CA ARG A 56 4.53 -10.12 6.93
C ARG A 56 3.08 -9.76 6.68
N MET A 57 2.59 -8.78 7.41
CA MET A 57 1.37 -8.05 7.10
C MET A 57 1.72 -6.61 6.75
N LYS A 58 1.23 -6.14 5.59
CA LYS A 58 1.41 -4.79 5.09
C LYS A 58 0.08 -4.08 5.02
N GLY A 59 -0.06 -3.00 5.78
CA GLY A 59 -1.27 -2.18 5.80
C GLY A 59 -1.26 -1.08 4.76
N HIS A 60 -2.42 -0.83 4.17
CA HIS A 60 -2.69 0.35 3.36
C HIS A 60 -3.96 1.02 3.88
N HIS A 61 -3.86 2.30 4.12
CA HIS A 61 -5.03 3.11 4.42
C HIS A 61 -5.68 3.50 3.10
N LEU A 62 -7.03 3.45 3.04
CA LEU A 62 -7.75 3.79 1.82
C LEU A 62 -7.33 5.17 1.31
N TRP A 63 -6.93 5.20 0.05
CA TRP A 63 -6.72 6.44 -0.68
C TRP A 63 -8.02 6.83 -1.40
N THR A 64 -8.61 7.94 -0.98
CA THR A 64 -9.87 8.42 -1.52
C THR A 64 -9.63 9.38 -2.67
N HIS A 65 -9.81 8.90 -3.90
CA HIS A 65 -9.76 9.71 -5.10
C HIS A 65 -11.12 10.29 -5.47
N PHE A 66 -12.18 9.61 -5.03
CA PHE A 66 -13.56 9.94 -5.40
C PHE A 66 -14.36 10.22 -4.12
N LYS A 67 -15.25 11.22 -4.24
CA LYS A 67 -16.07 11.67 -3.12
C LYS A 67 -17.01 10.57 -2.60
N GLU A 68 -17.44 9.70 -3.50
CA GLU A 68 -18.37 8.58 -3.22
C GLU A 68 -17.79 7.54 -2.25
N ILE A 69 -16.47 7.47 -2.13
CA ILE A 69 -15.78 6.54 -1.23
C ILE A 69 -15.13 7.20 0.00
N GLU A 70 -15.30 8.51 0.17
CA GLU A 70 -14.73 9.23 1.33
C GLU A 70 -15.20 8.66 2.67
N ASN A 71 -16.47 8.24 2.74
CA ASN A 71 -17.07 7.66 3.93
C ASN A 71 -16.47 6.31 4.33
N LEU A 72 -15.74 5.64 3.43
CA LEU A 72 -15.02 4.40 3.72
C LEU A 72 -13.67 4.65 4.39
N SER A 73 -13.13 5.86 4.31
CA SER A 73 -11.88 6.21 4.95
C SER A 73 -12.12 6.63 6.40
N PHE A 74 -11.35 6.10 7.31
CA PHE A 74 -11.40 6.52 8.73
C PHE A 74 -10.47 7.70 9.05
N LYS A 75 -9.71 8.21 8.08
CA LYS A 75 -8.78 9.32 8.30
C LYS A 75 -9.45 10.68 8.51
N TYR A 76 -10.69 10.85 8.08
CA TYR A 76 -11.39 12.14 8.10
C TYR A 76 -12.12 12.45 9.43
N SER A 77 -12.07 11.56 10.41
CA SER A 77 -12.75 11.73 11.69
C SER A 77 -11.81 11.45 12.85
N LYS A 78 -11.73 12.40 13.79
CA LYS A 78 -10.99 12.21 15.07
C LYS A 78 -11.43 10.94 15.80
N GLU A 79 -12.73 10.66 15.79
CA GLU A 79 -13.31 9.49 16.45
C GLU A 79 -12.88 8.20 15.75
N SER A 80 -12.93 8.16 14.41
CA SER A 80 -12.52 7.00 13.64
C SER A 80 -11.02 6.71 13.78
N ILE A 81 -10.17 7.73 13.81
CA ILE A 81 -8.73 7.58 14.10
C ILE A 81 -8.52 7.07 15.54
N LYS A 82 -9.25 7.59 16.53
CA LYS A 82 -9.16 7.09 17.91
C LYS A 82 -9.56 5.60 17.99
N LYS A 83 -10.58 5.21 17.23
CA LYS A 83 -11.00 3.80 17.12
C LYS A 83 -9.92 2.94 16.45
N TRP A 84 -9.37 3.41 15.33
CA TRP A 84 -8.25 2.76 14.67
C TRP A 84 -7.05 2.56 15.59
N ASN A 85 -6.65 3.58 16.34
CA ASN A 85 -5.49 3.52 17.22
C ASN A 85 -5.63 2.44 18.30
N LYS A 86 -6.83 2.28 18.85
CA LYS A 86 -7.14 1.20 19.80
C LYS A 86 -7.04 -0.18 19.14
N ILE A 87 -7.44 -0.29 17.86
CA ILE A 87 -7.35 -1.54 17.10
C ILE A 87 -5.88 -1.85 16.77
N ALA A 88 -5.11 -0.84 16.33
CA ALA A 88 -3.69 -0.99 16.04
C ALA A 88 -2.88 -1.40 17.29
N GLU A 89 -3.19 -0.84 18.45
CA GLU A 89 -2.60 -1.24 19.73
C GLU A 89 -2.87 -2.72 20.04
N LYS A 90 -4.13 -3.16 19.96
CA LYS A 90 -4.50 -4.57 20.13
C LYS A 90 -3.83 -5.49 19.11
N ALA A 91 -3.67 -5.03 17.87
CA ALA A 91 -2.98 -5.79 16.83
C ALA A 91 -1.47 -5.95 17.15
N LEU A 92 -0.82 -4.92 17.71
CA LEU A 92 0.56 -5.00 18.19
C LEU A 92 0.71 -5.95 19.38
N GLU A 93 -0.24 -5.95 20.32
CA GLU A 93 -0.30 -6.93 21.41
C GLU A 93 -0.44 -8.35 20.85
N ALA A 94 -1.34 -8.56 19.88
CA ALA A 94 -1.55 -9.83 19.20
C ALA A 94 -0.26 -10.30 18.48
N GLN A 95 0.43 -9.41 17.77
CA GLN A 95 1.74 -9.68 17.16
C GLN A 95 2.77 -10.13 18.22
N GLY A 96 2.74 -9.50 19.38
CA GLY A 96 3.58 -9.88 20.51
C GLY A 96 3.28 -11.27 21.06
N LYS A 97 2.03 -11.70 21.01
CA LYS A 97 1.50 -12.94 21.60
C LYS A 97 1.59 -14.14 20.65
N TYR A 98 1.12 -13.98 19.41
CA TYR A 98 1.06 -15.09 18.45
C TYR A 98 2.41 -15.35 17.80
N ARG A 99 2.64 -16.63 17.47
CA ARG A 99 3.87 -17.10 16.80
C ARG A 99 3.49 -17.87 15.55
N ARG A 100 4.32 -17.74 14.53
CA ARG A 100 4.27 -18.57 13.34
C ARG A 100 4.71 -20.01 13.70
N PRO A 101 4.43 -21.01 12.86
CA PRO A 101 4.85 -22.39 13.11
C PRO A 101 6.35 -22.59 13.35
N ASN A 102 7.18 -21.69 12.82
CA ASN A 102 8.63 -21.69 13.04
C ASN A 102 9.08 -20.97 14.32
N GLY A 103 8.15 -20.49 15.14
CA GLY A 103 8.42 -19.79 16.40
C GLY A 103 8.62 -18.27 16.29
N ASP A 104 8.77 -17.74 15.08
CA ASP A 104 8.96 -16.30 14.84
C ASP A 104 7.66 -15.50 14.99
N LYS A 105 7.80 -14.20 15.20
CA LYS A 105 6.69 -13.24 15.09
C LYS A 105 6.45 -12.89 13.62
N ILE A 106 5.18 -12.60 13.29
CA ILE A 106 4.86 -11.94 12.03
C ILE A 106 5.38 -10.50 12.05
N THR A 107 5.86 -9.97 10.93
CA THR A 107 6.31 -8.58 10.85
C THR A 107 5.18 -7.66 10.35
N PHE A 108 5.12 -6.44 10.88
CA PHE A 108 4.18 -5.42 10.44
C PHE A 108 4.87 -4.35 9.61
N GLU A 109 4.16 -3.87 8.60
CA GLU A 109 4.51 -2.71 7.79
C GLU A 109 3.25 -1.83 7.63
N ASN A 110 3.35 -0.54 7.94
CA ASN A 110 2.25 0.45 7.89
C ASN A 110 1.03 0.09 8.78
N ILE A 111 1.26 -0.60 9.91
CA ILE A 111 0.25 -0.87 10.94
C ILE A 111 0.71 -0.19 12.22
N PHE A 112 0.23 1.02 12.47
CA PHE A 112 0.62 1.88 13.60
C PHE A 112 -0.48 2.89 13.92
N ALA A 113 -0.37 3.54 15.07
CA ALA A 113 -1.27 4.61 15.48
C ALA A 113 -1.12 5.85 14.60
N LEU A 114 -2.24 6.47 14.23
CA LEU A 114 -2.29 7.67 13.40
C LEU A 114 -2.56 8.90 14.26
N GLN A 115 -2.05 10.04 13.80
CA GLN A 115 -2.42 11.35 14.31
C GLN A 115 -3.52 11.95 13.43
N PHE A 116 -4.51 12.58 14.08
CA PHE A 116 -5.52 13.32 13.34
C PHE A 116 -4.89 14.63 12.85
N GLN A 117 -4.98 14.85 11.53
CA GLN A 117 -4.58 16.10 10.91
C GLN A 117 -5.85 16.88 10.56
N GLU A 118 -6.01 18.06 11.13
CA GLU A 118 -7.16 18.94 10.86
C GLU A 118 -7.09 19.59 9.47
N GLU A 119 -5.88 19.75 8.94
CA GLU A 119 -5.65 20.41 7.68
C GLU A 119 -5.79 19.43 6.51
N LYS A 120 -6.60 19.82 5.52
CA LYS A 120 -6.70 19.11 4.23
C LYS A 120 -5.47 19.32 3.33
N GLU A 121 -4.60 20.26 3.70
CA GLU A 121 -3.41 20.58 2.91
C GLU A 121 -2.25 19.68 3.30
N ILE A 122 -1.64 19.08 2.27
CA ILE A 122 -0.44 18.26 2.45
C ILE A 122 0.75 19.20 2.67
N PRO A 123 1.53 19.05 3.75
CA PRO A 123 2.68 19.89 4.00
C PRO A 123 3.64 19.95 2.81
N GLU A 124 4.21 21.14 2.55
CA GLU A 124 5.09 21.33 1.40
C GLU A 124 6.36 20.47 1.45
N ASN A 125 6.85 20.15 2.64
CA ASN A 125 8.00 19.27 2.83
C ASN A 125 7.69 17.79 2.62
N TYR A 126 6.43 17.44 2.25
CA TYR A 126 6.06 16.07 1.88
C TYR A 126 6.30 15.85 0.39
N ASP A 127 6.99 14.77 0.06
CA ASP A 127 7.32 14.40 -1.31
C ASP A 127 6.53 13.20 -1.81
N CYS A 128 6.41 13.09 -3.13
CA CYS A 128 5.83 11.93 -3.78
C CYS A 128 6.77 10.72 -3.59
N PRO A 129 6.29 9.60 -3.02
CA PRO A 129 7.14 8.44 -2.81
C PRO A 129 7.47 7.67 -4.09
N PHE A 130 6.78 7.98 -5.21
CA PHE A 130 6.86 7.23 -6.47
C PHE A 130 7.69 7.92 -7.54
N LEU A 131 7.57 9.24 -7.70
CA LEU A 131 8.31 9.98 -8.72
C LEU A 131 9.82 9.76 -8.57
N LYS A 132 10.51 9.57 -9.70
CA LYS A 132 11.93 9.22 -9.82
C LYS A 132 12.30 7.81 -9.30
N LYS A 133 11.34 7.02 -8.81
CA LYS A 133 11.59 5.67 -8.26
C LYS A 133 10.82 4.58 -9.01
N GLU A 134 9.60 4.87 -9.45
CA GLU A 134 8.69 3.89 -10.03
C GLU A 134 7.99 4.42 -11.28
N LEU A 135 7.72 3.52 -12.21
CA LEU A 135 6.83 3.70 -13.35
C LEU A 135 5.89 2.51 -13.46
N TRP A 136 4.64 2.76 -13.77
CA TRP A 136 3.63 1.73 -13.99
C TRP A 136 3.42 1.53 -15.48
N ILE A 137 3.31 0.27 -15.89
CA ILE A 137 2.94 -0.11 -17.26
C ILE A 137 1.65 -0.91 -17.15
N SER A 138 0.57 -0.43 -17.77
CA SER A 138 -0.71 -1.12 -17.80
C SER A 138 -0.65 -2.37 -18.68
N ALA A 139 -1.69 -3.21 -18.61
CA ALA A 139 -1.83 -4.38 -19.49
C ALA A 139 -1.85 -4.02 -21.01
N THR A 140 -2.23 -2.78 -21.34
CA THR A 140 -2.20 -2.25 -22.70
C THR A 140 -0.88 -1.55 -23.07
N GLY A 141 0.12 -1.62 -22.17
CA GLY A 141 1.43 -0.99 -22.36
C GLY A 141 1.50 0.50 -22.01
N LYS A 142 0.38 1.17 -21.64
CA LYS A 142 0.39 2.58 -21.28
C LYS A 142 1.30 2.84 -20.08
N ILE A 143 2.23 3.79 -20.23
CA ILE A 143 3.20 4.14 -19.18
C ILE A 143 2.65 5.28 -18.33
N SER A 144 2.79 5.19 -17.02
CA SER A 144 2.38 6.22 -16.06
C SER A 144 3.36 6.34 -14.90
N PRO A 145 3.70 7.54 -14.45
CA PRO A 145 4.51 7.79 -13.25
C PRO A 145 3.68 7.82 -11.95
N CYS A 146 2.38 7.56 -12.02
CA CYS A 146 1.45 7.70 -10.92
C CYS A 146 0.48 6.52 -10.85
N CYS A 147 0.16 6.07 -9.64
CA CYS A 147 -0.80 4.98 -9.37
C CYS A 147 -2.27 5.46 -9.25
N ALA A 148 -2.55 6.76 -9.42
CA ALA A 148 -3.91 7.28 -9.43
C ALA A 148 -4.76 6.63 -10.54
N PRO A 149 -6.10 6.60 -10.41
CA PRO A 149 -7.00 6.16 -11.47
C PRO A 149 -6.75 6.88 -12.80
N ASP A 150 -7.03 6.20 -13.90
CA ASP A 150 -6.75 6.71 -15.27
C ASP A 150 -7.34 8.08 -15.53
N GLU A 151 -8.57 8.33 -15.08
CA GLU A 151 -9.27 9.60 -15.24
C GLU A 151 -8.52 10.77 -14.64
N LEU A 152 -7.85 10.53 -13.50
CA LEU A 152 -7.10 11.56 -12.78
C LEU A 152 -5.66 11.69 -13.31
N ARG A 153 -4.96 10.57 -13.51
CA ARG A 153 -3.56 10.60 -13.91
C ARG A 153 -3.33 11.02 -15.36
N ASN A 154 -4.37 11.00 -16.21
CA ASN A 154 -4.29 11.54 -17.55
C ASN A 154 -3.95 13.05 -17.57
N SER A 155 -4.28 13.78 -16.49
CA SER A 155 -3.91 15.19 -16.34
C SER A 155 -2.40 15.42 -16.15
N LEU A 156 -1.63 14.37 -15.83
CA LEU A 156 -0.18 14.45 -15.67
C LEU A 156 0.58 14.45 -17.00
N GLY A 157 -0.10 14.07 -18.10
CA GLY A 157 0.46 14.01 -19.44
C GLY A 157 0.51 12.61 -20.05
N ASN A 158 1.04 12.54 -21.27
CA ASN A 158 1.19 11.29 -22.00
C ASN A 158 2.67 10.87 -22.01
N PHE A 159 2.97 9.73 -21.38
CA PHE A 159 4.32 9.18 -21.26
C PHE A 159 4.59 8.05 -22.27
N GLY A 160 3.68 7.86 -23.23
CA GLY A 160 3.81 6.86 -24.28
C GLY A 160 3.32 5.46 -23.88
N THR A 161 3.59 4.52 -24.76
CA THR A 161 3.13 3.13 -24.66
C THR A 161 4.29 2.18 -24.96
N TYR A 162 4.60 1.28 -24.04
CA TYR A 162 5.57 0.21 -24.23
C TYR A 162 5.00 -0.85 -25.20
N PRO A 163 5.80 -1.42 -26.13
CA PRO A 163 7.24 -1.22 -26.31
C PRO A 163 7.63 -0.04 -27.20
N ASN A 164 6.68 0.70 -27.78
CA ASN A 164 6.96 1.81 -28.71
C ASN A 164 7.77 2.93 -28.06
N THR A 165 7.52 3.16 -26.77
CA THR A 165 8.28 4.09 -25.94
C THR A 165 9.04 3.30 -24.88
N SER A 166 10.36 3.40 -24.86
CA SER A 166 11.18 2.76 -23.83
C SER A 166 11.14 3.55 -22.52
N ILE A 167 11.34 2.86 -21.40
CA ILE A 167 11.45 3.48 -20.06
C ILE A 167 12.54 4.55 -20.03
N LYS A 168 13.66 4.30 -20.72
CA LYS A 168 14.77 5.27 -20.83
C LYS A 168 14.35 6.57 -21.54
N GLN A 169 13.51 6.49 -22.58
CA GLN A 169 12.97 7.67 -23.26
C GLN A 169 12.03 8.44 -22.34
N VAL A 170 11.16 7.74 -21.59
CA VAL A 170 10.26 8.40 -20.61
C VAL A 170 11.06 9.17 -19.57
N ILE A 171 12.02 8.53 -18.91
CA ILE A 171 12.82 9.15 -17.84
C ILE A 171 13.59 10.39 -18.33
N LYS A 172 13.97 10.42 -19.62
CA LYS A 172 14.71 11.54 -20.25
C LYS A 172 13.81 12.57 -20.92
N SER A 173 12.49 12.35 -20.96
CA SER A 173 11.57 13.26 -21.63
C SER A 173 11.38 14.55 -20.80
N GLU A 174 11.17 15.65 -21.50
CA GLU A 174 10.89 16.95 -20.87
C GLU A 174 9.64 16.89 -20.01
N ILE A 175 8.58 16.20 -20.48
CA ILE A 175 7.32 16.05 -19.74
C ILE A 175 7.53 15.33 -18.38
N TYR A 176 8.40 14.30 -18.33
CA TYR A 176 8.68 13.61 -17.08
C TYR A 176 9.56 14.44 -16.16
N THR A 177 10.52 15.17 -16.72
CA THR A 177 11.40 16.07 -15.97
C THR A 177 10.58 17.21 -15.35
N ASP A 178 9.75 17.88 -16.16
CA ASP A 178 8.88 18.94 -15.67
C ASP A 178 7.92 18.44 -14.59
N LEU A 179 7.30 17.27 -14.80
CA LEU A 179 6.49 16.65 -13.76
C LEU A 179 7.26 16.44 -12.46
N CYS A 180 8.49 15.93 -12.53
CA CYS A 180 9.30 15.66 -11.35
C CYS A 180 9.71 16.92 -10.58
N GLU A 181 9.81 18.06 -11.25
CA GLU A 181 10.18 19.35 -10.65
C GLU A 181 8.96 20.11 -10.13
N ASN A 182 7.85 20.05 -10.85
CA ASN A 182 6.69 20.91 -10.63
C ASN A 182 5.42 20.19 -10.13
N TYR A 183 5.48 18.88 -9.83
CA TYR A 183 4.28 18.09 -9.49
C TYR A 183 3.45 18.68 -8.33
N LYS A 184 4.08 19.37 -7.36
CA LYS A 184 3.37 19.97 -6.22
C LYS A 184 2.39 21.08 -6.65
N GLN A 185 2.53 21.63 -7.85
CA GLN A 185 1.62 22.62 -8.42
C GLN A 185 0.43 21.98 -9.14
N ILE A 186 0.52 20.71 -9.48
CA ILE A 186 -0.52 19.98 -10.20
C ILE A 186 -1.67 19.65 -9.24
N PRO A 187 -2.94 19.93 -9.58
CA PRO A 187 -4.09 19.74 -8.70
C PRO A 187 -4.15 18.33 -8.08
N LEU A 188 -3.96 17.28 -8.90
CA LEU A 188 -3.93 15.89 -8.44
C LEU A 188 -2.84 15.64 -7.36
N CYS A 189 -1.67 16.22 -7.54
CA CYS A 189 -0.53 16.01 -6.64
C CYS A 189 -0.59 16.92 -5.41
N LYS A 190 -1.18 18.11 -5.55
CA LYS A 190 -1.30 19.09 -4.46
C LYS A 190 -2.09 18.52 -3.28
N THR A 191 -3.15 17.74 -3.56
CA THR A 191 -4.01 17.12 -2.54
C THR A 191 -3.73 15.63 -2.33
N CYS A 192 -2.65 15.09 -2.91
CA CYS A 192 -2.35 13.66 -2.88
C CYS A 192 -1.89 13.20 -1.50
N ASN A 193 -2.72 12.42 -0.82
CA ASN A 193 -2.46 11.90 0.52
C ASN A 193 -1.42 10.75 0.56
N MET A 194 -0.82 10.40 -0.59
CA MET A 194 0.32 9.47 -0.66
C MET A 194 1.66 10.17 -0.42
N ARG A 195 1.69 11.52 -0.46
CA ARG A 195 2.91 12.27 -0.13
C ARG A 195 3.35 11.97 1.30
N GLN A 196 4.64 11.87 1.51
CA GLN A 196 5.27 11.48 2.77
C GLN A 196 6.32 12.51 3.17
N PRO A 197 6.64 12.63 4.47
CA PRO A 197 7.78 13.42 4.91
C PRO A 197 9.05 13.02 4.16
N LYS A 198 9.87 14.02 3.85
CA LYS A 198 11.15 13.85 3.16
C LYS A 198 12.16 13.14 4.04
#